data_5263fbd32a16102b5009d13632e59d9a
#
_entry.id   5263fbd32a16102b5009d13632e59d9a
#
_cell.length_a   1.000
_cell.length_b   1.000
_cell.length_c   1.000
_cell.angle_alpha   90.00
_cell.angle_beta   90.00
_cell.angle_gamma   90.00
#
_symmetry.space_group_name_H-M   'P 1'
#
loop_
_entity.id
_entity.type
_entity.pdbx_description
1 polymer ?
#
loop_
_entity_poly.entity_id
_entity_poly.type
_entity_poly.pdbx_seq_one_letter_code
_entity_poly.pdbx_strand_id
1 'polypeptide(L)'
;GQGYALGAAHYPSSVSAVAAFASTLSGGWSDQLASVPWGFATLAISGMMYGLCRQYQLSVLASLVGCYLLTSIPLVGIHGMLAGYADLWMLGTSGMGLASLLVWTQKQHRGALLGGAVLLSVGTSLKMEGWLWLGLGAAFVVLVTLWRRYRWGALFFLAVILTLGVNLEWINLGPLGLWGIREDTFHVGPLGQYGLRPFNALTSYREMIFMRGNFHLLGVLYLLGL
;
A
#
# COMPACT_ATOMS: atom_id res chain seq x y z
N GLY A 1 -30.53 13.77 17.44
CA GLY A 1 -29.74 12.74 16.82
C GLY A 1 -28.50 13.34 16.21
N GLN A 2 -27.41 13.42 16.96
CA GLN A 2 -26.10 13.74 16.36
C GLN A 2 -25.67 12.46 15.62
N GLY A 3 -25.66 12.57 14.29
CA GLY A 3 -25.29 11.44 13.44
C GLY A 3 -23.88 10.96 13.77
N TYR A 4 -23.73 9.68 13.82
CA TYR A 4 -22.44 9.00 13.66
C TYR A 4 -21.97 9.24 12.20
N ALA A 5 -21.85 10.50 11.82
CA ALA A 5 -21.13 10.90 10.66
C ALA A 5 -19.69 10.90 11.15
N LEU A 6 -18.85 10.15 10.59
CA LEU A 6 -18.28 10.65 9.42
C LEU A 6 -16.79 10.43 9.27
N GLY A 7 -16.18 9.54 10.00
CA GLY A 7 -14.85 9.06 9.59
C GLY A 7 -14.89 8.40 8.20
N ALA A 8 -16.01 7.76 7.86
CA ALA A 8 -16.17 7.05 6.59
C ALA A 8 -16.58 7.94 5.40
N ALA A 9 -17.09 9.15 5.64
CA ALA A 9 -17.55 10.04 4.55
C ALA A 9 -16.44 10.55 3.64
N HIS A 10 -15.20 10.50 4.11
CA HIS A 10 -14.01 10.90 3.33
C HIS A 10 -13.32 9.73 2.61
N TYR A 11 -13.76 8.49 2.83
CA TYR A 11 -13.20 7.35 2.12
C TYR A 11 -13.81 7.21 0.73
N PRO A 12 -13.00 6.86 -0.29
CA PRO A 12 -13.51 6.56 -1.61
C PRO A 12 -14.52 5.44 -1.58
N SER A 13 -15.61 5.57 -2.32
CA SER A 13 -16.71 4.60 -2.37
C SER A 13 -16.45 3.40 -3.29
N SER A 14 -15.30 3.33 -3.95
CA SER A 14 -15.00 2.33 -4.98
C SER A 14 -15.13 0.90 -4.47
N VAL A 15 -14.62 0.62 -3.27
CA VAL A 15 -14.67 -0.73 -2.68
C VAL A 15 -16.12 -1.11 -2.33
N SER A 16 -16.87 -0.20 -1.75
CA SER A 16 -18.29 -0.39 -1.46
C SER A 16 -19.11 -0.55 -2.74
N ALA A 17 -18.78 0.19 -3.79
CA ALA A 17 -19.45 0.07 -5.09
C ALA A 17 -19.20 -1.31 -5.73
N VAL A 18 -18.00 -1.87 -5.62
CA VAL A 18 -17.69 -3.23 -6.10
C VAL A 18 -18.52 -4.27 -5.36
N ALA A 19 -18.63 -4.17 -4.03
CA ALA A 19 -19.46 -5.06 -3.23
C ALA A 19 -20.93 -4.95 -3.61
N ALA A 20 -21.46 -3.73 -3.74
CA ALA A 20 -22.83 -3.47 -4.13
C ALA A 20 -23.13 -4.02 -5.54
N PHE A 21 -22.23 -3.77 -6.50
CA PHE A 21 -22.38 -4.29 -7.85
C PHE A 21 -22.44 -5.83 -7.85
N ALA A 22 -21.49 -6.50 -7.19
CA ALA A 22 -21.47 -7.96 -7.12
C ALA A 22 -22.75 -8.51 -6.46
N SER A 23 -23.22 -7.87 -5.39
CA SER A 23 -24.43 -8.27 -4.68
C SER A 23 -25.68 -8.15 -5.55
N THR A 24 -25.79 -7.08 -6.35
CA THR A 24 -26.98 -6.82 -7.20
C THR A 24 -27.12 -7.80 -8.38
N LEU A 25 -26.08 -8.53 -8.73
CA LEU A 25 -26.14 -9.55 -9.81
C LEU A 25 -27.15 -10.66 -9.53
N SER A 26 -27.56 -10.85 -8.28
CA SER A 26 -28.60 -11.83 -7.88
C SER A 26 -30.02 -11.28 -7.92
N GLY A 27 -30.22 -10.02 -8.31
CA GLY A 27 -31.53 -9.36 -8.27
C GLY A 27 -31.91 -8.81 -6.88
N GLY A 28 -31.01 -8.92 -5.88
CA GLY A 28 -31.19 -8.42 -4.53
C GLY A 28 -29.88 -8.42 -3.76
N TRP A 29 -29.88 -7.93 -2.53
CA TRP A 29 -28.67 -7.93 -1.70
C TRP A 29 -28.30 -9.36 -1.28
N SER A 30 -27.02 -9.72 -1.49
CA SER A 30 -26.45 -11.00 -1.08
C SER A 30 -25.05 -10.79 -0.53
N ASP A 31 -24.86 -11.07 0.77
CA ASP A 31 -23.56 -10.98 1.43
C ASP A 31 -22.53 -11.95 0.84
N GLN A 32 -22.98 -13.12 0.38
CA GLN A 32 -22.12 -14.10 -0.25
C GLN A 32 -21.55 -13.56 -1.56
N LEU A 33 -22.40 -12.98 -2.42
CA LEU A 33 -21.95 -12.39 -3.68
C LEU A 33 -21.16 -11.12 -3.47
N ALA A 34 -21.48 -10.32 -2.45
CA ALA A 34 -20.70 -9.15 -2.07
C ALA A 34 -19.25 -9.50 -1.75
N SER A 35 -18.96 -10.71 -1.23
CA SER A 35 -17.62 -11.18 -0.86
C SER A 35 -16.81 -11.75 -2.02
N VAL A 36 -17.45 -12.15 -3.12
CA VAL A 36 -16.79 -12.79 -4.27
C VAL A 36 -15.63 -11.97 -4.85
N PRO A 37 -15.73 -10.63 -5.03
CA PRO A 37 -14.63 -9.82 -5.51
C PRO A 37 -13.35 -9.92 -4.68
N TRP A 38 -13.46 -10.11 -3.36
CA TRP A 38 -12.30 -10.27 -2.46
C TRP A 38 -11.58 -11.59 -2.70
N GLY A 39 -12.31 -12.68 -2.96
CA GLY A 39 -11.72 -13.94 -3.41
C GLY A 39 -10.92 -13.78 -4.70
N PHE A 40 -11.48 -13.10 -5.69
CA PHE A 40 -10.77 -12.80 -6.94
C PHE A 40 -9.57 -11.89 -6.73
N ALA A 41 -9.67 -10.89 -5.87
CA ALA A 41 -8.53 -10.03 -5.51
C ALA A 41 -7.39 -10.83 -4.88
N THR A 42 -7.71 -11.77 -3.97
CA THR A 42 -6.73 -12.67 -3.34
C THR A 42 -6.02 -13.53 -4.38
N LEU A 43 -6.77 -14.12 -5.33
CA LEU A 43 -6.21 -14.89 -6.43
C LEU A 43 -5.34 -14.04 -7.34
N ALA A 44 -5.77 -12.82 -7.68
CA ALA A 44 -5.01 -11.88 -8.50
C ALA A 44 -3.69 -11.48 -7.82
N ILE A 45 -3.71 -11.17 -6.53
CA ILE A 45 -2.52 -10.84 -5.74
C ILE A 45 -1.55 -12.02 -5.71
N SER A 46 -2.07 -13.24 -5.51
CA SER A 46 -1.27 -14.46 -5.55
C SER A 46 -0.63 -14.69 -6.92
N GLY A 47 -1.40 -14.49 -7.99
CA GLY A 47 -0.90 -14.60 -9.37
C GLY A 47 0.18 -13.54 -9.68
N MET A 48 -0.01 -12.30 -9.22
CA MET A 48 0.99 -11.24 -9.36
C MET A 48 2.25 -11.57 -8.57
N MET A 49 2.13 -12.10 -7.34
CA MET A 49 3.26 -12.56 -6.53
C MET A 49 4.02 -13.69 -7.22
N TYR A 50 3.29 -14.68 -7.77
CA TYR A 50 3.89 -15.74 -8.58
C TYR A 50 4.68 -15.17 -9.76
N GLY A 51 4.08 -14.28 -10.54
CA GLY A 51 4.72 -13.62 -11.67
C GLY A 51 5.97 -12.85 -11.28
N LEU A 52 5.94 -12.14 -10.14
CA LEU A 52 7.08 -11.43 -9.58
C LEU A 52 8.21 -12.40 -9.23
N CYS A 53 7.94 -13.47 -8.50
CA CYS A 53 8.92 -14.52 -8.18
C CYS A 53 9.56 -15.12 -9.44
N ARG A 54 8.76 -15.41 -10.47
CA ARG A 54 9.26 -15.93 -11.75
C ARG A 54 10.13 -14.92 -12.50
N GLN A 55 9.84 -13.63 -12.37
CA GLN A 55 10.69 -12.58 -12.94
C GLN A 55 12.07 -12.51 -12.27
N TYR A 56 12.16 -12.86 -10.98
CA TYR A 56 13.42 -13.02 -10.24
C TYR A 56 14.07 -14.40 -10.45
N GLN A 57 13.59 -15.18 -11.44
CA GLN A 57 14.17 -16.47 -11.81
C GLN A 57 14.03 -17.56 -10.73
N LEU A 58 13.14 -17.36 -9.75
CA LEU A 58 12.88 -18.39 -8.75
C LEU A 58 12.25 -19.62 -9.42
N SER A 59 12.52 -20.82 -8.90
CA SER A 59 11.90 -22.05 -9.36
C SER A 59 10.37 -21.99 -9.21
N VAL A 60 9.65 -22.83 -9.94
CA VAL A 60 8.17 -22.94 -9.81
C VAL A 60 7.79 -23.21 -8.36
N LEU A 61 8.48 -24.17 -7.72
CA LEU A 61 8.21 -24.54 -6.33
C LEU A 61 8.43 -23.35 -5.39
N ALA A 62 9.57 -22.64 -5.50
CA ALA A 62 9.86 -21.46 -4.69
C ALA A 62 8.82 -20.34 -4.91
N SER A 63 8.34 -20.16 -6.15
CA SER A 63 7.30 -19.19 -6.46
C SER A 63 5.95 -19.55 -5.83
N LEU A 64 5.59 -20.83 -5.84
CA LEU A 64 4.38 -21.32 -5.17
C LEU A 64 4.47 -21.21 -3.64
N VAL A 65 5.64 -21.50 -3.08
CA VAL A 65 5.90 -21.27 -1.65
C VAL A 65 5.75 -19.79 -1.30
N GLY A 66 6.28 -18.88 -2.12
CA GLY A 66 6.09 -17.43 -1.94
C GLY A 66 4.61 -17.03 -1.93
N CYS A 67 3.81 -17.56 -2.85
CA CYS A 67 2.36 -17.34 -2.88
C CYS A 67 1.69 -17.88 -1.62
N TYR A 68 2.03 -19.09 -1.21
CA TYR A 68 1.51 -19.71 0.00
C TYR A 68 1.85 -18.87 1.24
N LEU A 69 3.11 -18.45 1.38
CA LEU A 69 3.52 -17.61 2.50
C LEU A 69 2.75 -16.28 2.55
N LEU A 70 2.53 -15.64 1.41
CA LEU A 70 1.74 -14.41 1.33
C LEU A 70 0.27 -14.64 1.75
N THR A 71 -0.37 -15.67 1.21
CA THR A 71 -1.78 -15.93 1.50
C THR A 71 -2.00 -16.56 2.88
N SER A 72 -0.99 -17.18 3.47
CA SER A 72 -1.02 -17.70 4.84
C SER A 72 -0.86 -16.62 5.92
N ILE A 73 -0.54 -15.37 5.55
CA ILE A 73 -0.57 -14.26 6.49
C ILE A 73 -2.00 -14.10 7.02
N PRO A 74 -2.25 -14.23 8.34
CA PRO A 74 -3.61 -14.19 8.89
C PRO A 74 -4.37 -12.93 8.47
N LEU A 75 -3.68 -11.79 8.43
CA LEU A 75 -4.27 -10.52 8.01
C LEU A 75 -4.77 -10.58 6.56
N VAL A 76 -4.01 -11.18 5.64
CA VAL A 76 -4.39 -11.34 4.23
C VAL A 76 -5.59 -12.27 4.11
N GLY A 77 -5.58 -13.39 4.84
CA GLY A 77 -6.69 -14.35 4.87
C GLY A 77 -7.99 -13.72 5.39
N ILE A 78 -7.92 -12.99 6.51
CA ILE A 78 -9.09 -12.31 7.09
C ILE A 78 -9.65 -11.27 6.10
N HIS A 79 -8.81 -10.40 5.54
CA HIS A 79 -9.25 -9.36 4.60
C HIS A 79 -9.70 -9.94 3.26
N GLY A 80 -9.23 -11.14 2.88
CA GLY A 80 -9.71 -11.87 1.71
C GLY A 80 -11.13 -12.41 1.87
N MET A 81 -11.58 -12.62 3.10
CA MET A 81 -12.90 -13.18 3.40
C MET A 81 -13.93 -12.13 3.85
N LEU A 82 -13.50 -10.94 4.24
CA LEU A 82 -14.36 -9.87 4.73
C LEU A 82 -14.60 -8.82 3.64
N ALA A 83 -15.80 -8.88 3.05
CA ALA A 83 -16.25 -7.85 2.13
C ALA A 83 -16.28 -6.46 2.79
N GLY A 84 -15.90 -5.43 2.03
CA GLY A 84 -15.93 -4.04 2.49
C GLY A 84 -14.61 -3.49 2.99
N TYR A 85 -13.61 -4.33 3.27
CA TYR A 85 -12.28 -3.87 3.66
C TYR A 85 -11.41 -3.57 2.45
N ALA A 86 -10.89 -2.33 2.38
CA ALA A 86 -10.04 -1.88 1.28
C ALA A 86 -8.59 -2.37 1.37
N ASP A 87 -8.17 -2.90 2.52
CA ASP A 87 -6.75 -3.21 2.78
C ASP A 87 -6.18 -4.28 1.86
N LEU A 88 -6.98 -5.28 1.49
CA LEU A 88 -6.57 -6.29 0.50
C LEU A 88 -6.33 -5.67 -0.88
N TRP A 89 -7.23 -4.79 -1.31
CA TRP A 89 -7.10 -4.07 -2.57
C TRP A 89 -5.91 -3.12 -2.57
N MET A 90 -5.65 -2.48 -1.42
CA MET A 90 -4.45 -1.66 -1.21
C MET A 90 -3.17 -2.49 -1.28
N LEU A 91 -3.15 -3.69 -0.69
CA LEU A 91 -2.02 -4.62 -0.82
C LEU A 91 -1.78 -4.97 -2.29
N GLY A 92 -2.83 -5.29 -3.04
CA GLY A 92 -2.74 -5.60 -4.46
C GLY A 92 -2.25 -4.43 -5.30
N THR A 93 -2.83 -3.25 -5.12
CA THR A 93 -2.50 -2.09 -5.95
C THR A 93 -1.19 -1.42 -5.53
N SER A 94 -1.02 -1.10 -4.25
CA SER A 94 0.18 -0.39 -3.79
C SER A 94 1.37 -1.32 -3.65
N GLY A 95 1.20 -2.52 -3.07
CA GLY A 95 2.28 -3.48 -2.90
C GLY A 95 2.82 -3.96 -4.25
N MET A 96 1.95 -4.43 -5.14
CA MET A 96 2.37 -4.90 -6.46
C MET A 96 2.76 -3.76 -7.40
N GLY A 97 2.20 -2.54 -7.20
CA GLY A 97 2.63 -1.34 -7.87
C GLY A 97 4.10 -1.02 -7.58
N LEU A 98 4.48 -0.98 -6.31
CA LEU A 98 5.88 -0.77 -5.90
C LEU A 98 6.80 -1.90 -6.35
N ALA A 99 6.35 -3.16 -6.24
CA ALA A 99 7.12 -4.30 -6.72
C ALA A 99 7.38 -4.22 -8.24
N SER A 100 6.40 -3.76 -9.02
CA SER A 100 6.56 -3.51 -10.46
C SER A 100 7.58 -2.41 -10.73
N LEU A 101 7.60 -1.33 -9.94
CA LEU A 101 8.62 -0.29 -10.03
C LEU A 101 10.03 -0.84 -9.71
N LEU A 102 10.16 -1.74 -8.72
CA LEU A 102 11.43 -2.41 -8.44
C LEU A 102 11.90 -3.26 -9.62
N VAL A 103 11.01 -4.02 -10.26
CA VAL A 103 11.32 -4.75 -11.50
C VAL A 103 11.79 -3.80 -12.60
N TRP A 104 11.11 -2.66 -12.77
CA TRP A 104 11.54 -1.63 -13.72
C TRP A 104 12.95 -1.13 -13.41
N THR A 105 13.31 -0.91 -12.15
CA THR A 105 14.67 -0.45 -11.81
C THR A 105 15.74 -1.44 -12.22
N GLN A 106 15.46 -2.73 -12.17
CA GLN A 106 16.44 -3.77 -12.50
C GLN A 106 16.49 -4.07 -14.00
N LYS A 107 15.32 -4.23 -14.63
CA LYS A 107 15.21 -4.71 -16.01
C LYS A 107 14.96 -3.62 -17.04
N GLN A 108 14.70 -2.39 -16.63
CA GLN A 108 14.34 -1.24 -17.49
C GLN A 108 13.14 -1.51 -18.39
N HIS A 109 12.27 -2.44 -18.00
CA HIS A 109 11.12 -2.82 -18.78
C HIS A 109 10.01 -1.77 -18.63
N ARG A 110 9.66 -1.06 -19.71
CA ARG A 110 8.66 0.02 -19.70
C ARG A 110 7.27 -0.44 -19.23
N GLY A 111 6.89 -1.66 -19.56
CA GLY A 111 5.63 -2.24 -19.08
C GLY A 111 5.55 -2.37 -17.56
N ALA A 112 6.68 -2.65 -16.90
CA ALA A 112 6.73 -2.69 -15.43
C ALA A 112 6.57 -1.29 -14.82
N LEU A 113 7.15 -0.25 -15.44
CA LEU A 113 6.94 1.14 -15.02
C LEU A 113 5.47 1.56 -15.17
N LEU A 114 4.88 1.32 -16.35
CA LEU A 114 3.48 1.66 -16.63
C LEU A 114 2.54 0.87 -15.73
N GLY A 115 2.74 -0.44 -15.57
CA GLY A 115 1.95 -1.28 -14.69
C GLY A 115 2.02 -0.82 -13.23
N GLY A 116 3.21 -0.46 -12.75
CA GLY A 116 3.41 0.11 -11.42
C GLY A 116 2.66 1.43 -11.24
N ALA A 117 2.77 2.35 -12.20
CA ALA A 117 2.09 3.63 -12.16
C ALA A 117 0.56 3.47 -12.17
N VAL A 118 0.02 2.60 -13.03
CA VAL A 118 -1.43 2.31 -13.09
C VAL A 118 -1.92 1.74 -11.77
N LEU A 119 -1.24 0.73 -11.22
CA LEU A 119 -1.64 0.10 -9.96
C LEU A 119 -1.63 1.11 -8.80
N LEU A 120 -0.59 1.92 -8.68
CA LEU A 120 -0.52 2.97 -7.65
C LEU A 120 -1.63 4.02 -7.84
N SER A 121 -1.94 4.39 -9.07
CA SER A 121 -3.02 5.33 -9.36
C SER A 121 -4.40 4.75 -8.99
N VAL A 122 -4.65 3.48 -9.27
CA VAL A 122 -5.87 2.79 -8.83
C VAL A 122 -5.98 2.80 -7.31
N GLY A 123 -4.87 2.64 -6.58
CA GLY A 123 -4.84 2.71 -5.12
C GLY A 123 -5.46 3.98 -4.54
N THR A 124 -5.33 5.12 -5.23
CA THR A 124 -5.90 6.40 -4.79
C THR A 124 -7.43 6.43 -4.77
N SER A 125 -8.07 5.59 -5.60
CA SER A 125 -9.52 5.45 -5.64
C SER A 125 -10.07 4.46 -4.62
N LEU A 126 -9.20 3.66 -3.98
CA LEU A 126 -9.60 2.64 -3.02
C LEU A 126 -9.56 3.15 -1.58
N LYS A 127 -8.54 3.94 -1.26
CA LYS A 127 -8.31 4.45 0.10
C LYS A 127 -7.47 5.73 0.05
N MET A 128 -7.66 6.61 1.03
CA MET A 128 -6.92 7.89 1.10
C MET A 128 -5.40 7.68 1.15
N GLU A 129 -4.94 6.63 1.82
CA GLU A 129 -3.53 6.26 1.90
C GLU A 129 -2.92 5.91 0.52
N GLY A 130 -3.76 5.63 -0.48
CA GLY A 130 -3.33 5.42 -1.88
C GLY A 130 -2.58 6.62 -2.45
N TRP A 131 -2.93 7.85 -2.06
CA TRP A 131 -2.20 9.06 -2.45
C TRP A 131 -0.77 9.08 -1.91
N LEU A 132 -0.58 8.61 -0.68
CA LEU A 132 0.76 8.47 -0.10
C LEU A 132 1.61 7.48 -0.91
N TRP A 133 1.05 6.31 -1.24
CA TRP A 133 1.76 5.29 -2.01
C TRP A 133 2.07 5.75 -3.43
N LEU A 134 1.15 6.48 -4.07
CA LEU A 134 1.40 7.09 -5.38
C LEU A 134 2.53 8.12 -5.30
N GLY A 135 2.51 9.00 -4.29
CA GLY A 135 3.56 9.99 -4.05
C GLY A 135 4.93 9.34 -3.80
N LEU A 136 4.98 8.30 -2.96
CA LEU A 136 6.21 7.53 -2.70
C LEU A 136 6.72 6.84 -3.96
N GLY A 137 5.82 6.24 -4.77
CA GLY A 137 6.17 5.62 -6.03
C GLY A 137 6.72 6.63 -7.05
N ALA A 138 6.11 7.80 -7.16
CA ALA A 138 6.58 8.88 -8.02
C ALA A 138 7.96 9.40 -7.57
N ALA A 139 8.13 9.65 -6.27
CA ALA A 139 9.42 10.07 -5.70
C ALA A 139 10.52 9.02 -5.95
N PHE A 140 10.18 7.73 -5.80
CA PHE A 140 11.09 6.63 -6.10
C PHE A 140 11.54 6.63 -7.57
N VAL A 141 10.60 6.79 -8.52
CA VAL A 141 10.92 6.86 -9.96
C VAL A 141 11.84 8.04 -10.26
N VAL A 142 11.53 9.23 -9.72
CA VAL A 142 12.36 10.42 -9.87
C VAL A 142 13.75 10.18 -9.31
N LEU A 143 13.84 9.68 -8.07
CA LEU A 143 15.12 9.43 -7.41
C LEU A 143 15.99 8.42 -8.18
N VAL A 144 15.42 7.31 -8.64
CA VAL A 144 16.15 6.31 -9.43
C VAL A 144 16.61 6.88 -10.77
N THR A 145 15.76 7.67 -11.43
CA THR A 145 16.11 8.30 -12.71
C THR A 145 17.23 9.32 -12.53
N LEU A 146 17.15 10.15 -11.50
CA LEU A 146 18.21 11.11 -11.16
C LEU A 146 19.50 10.39 -10.76
N TRP A 147 19.41 9.34 -9.94
CA TRP A 147 20.56 8.56 -9.52
C TRP A 147 21.35 7.98 -10.71
N ARG A 148 20.65 7.51 -11.70
CA ARG A 148 21.25 6.94 -12.90
C ARG A 148 21.94 7.97 -13.78
N ARG A 149 21.35 9.15 -13.86
CA ARG A 149 21.84 10.20 -14.74
C ARG A 149 22.77 11.19 -14.03
N TYR A 150 22.46 11.51 -12.76
CA TYR A 150 23.16 12.52 -11.97
C TYR A 150 23.18 12.10 -10.49
N ARG A 151 24.17 11.29 -10.10
CA ARG A 151 24.26 10.79 -8.71
C ARG A 151 24.22 11.90 -7.67
N TRP A 152 24.92 13.00 -7.90
CA TRP A 152 24.91 14.16 -7.02
C TRP A 152 23.56 14.87 -6.99
N GLY A 153 22.86 14.96 -8.10
CA GLY A 153 21.50 15.49 -8.15
C GLY A 153 20.50 14.66 -7.34
N ALA A 154 20.63 13.33 -7.34
CA ALA A 154 19.81 12.44 -6.54
C ALA A 154 20.07 12.63 -5.04
N LEU A 155 21.35 12.75 -4.63
CA LEU A 155 21.72 13.03 -3.23
C LEU A 155 21.23 14.41 -2.78
N PHE A 156 21.34 15.42 -3.64
CA PHE A 156 20.82 16.75 -3.37
C PHE A 156 19.28 16.72 -3.22
N PHE A 157 18.58 16.05 -4.13
CA PHE A 157 17.12 15.91 -4.05
C PHE A 157 16.67 15.19 -2.78
N LEU A 158 17.36 14.10 -2.41
CA LEU A 158 17.11 13.39 -1.16
C LEU A 158 17.36 14.28 0.06
N ALA A 159 18.46 15.03 0.07
CA ALA A 159 18.79 15.98 1.14
C ALA A 159 17.70 17.06 1.26
N VAL A 160 17.21 17.60 0.15
CA VAL A 160 16.11 18.59 0.13
C VAL A 160 14.84 17.98 0.72
N ILE A 161 14.45 16.77 0.31
CA ILE A 161 13.26 16.10 0.86
C ILE A 161 13.41 15.88 2.37
N LEU A 162 14.54 15.38 2.82
CA LEU A 162 14.80 15.15 4.24
C LEU A 162 14.80 16.47 5.03
N THR A 163 15.46 17.51 4.50
CA THR A 163 15.50 18.83 5.14
C THR A 163 14.11 19.45 5.21
N LEU A 164 13.33 19.38 4.13
CA LEU A 164 11.95 19.83 4.13
C LEU A 164 11.11 19.00 5.10
N GLY A 165 11.25 17.68 5.10
CA GLY A 165 10.51 16.80 5.98
C GLY A 165 10.78 17.04 7.48
N VAL A 166 12.00 17.41 7.83
CA VAL A 166 12.38 17.66 9.23
C VAL A 166 12.07 19.10 9.67
N ASN A 167 12.18 20.10 8.75
CA ASN A 167 12.02 21.51 9.08
C ASN A 167 10.65 22.09 8.69
N LEU A 168 9.74 21.27 8.16
CA LEU A 168 8.39 21.73 7.82
C LEU A 168 7.55 21.91 9.09
N GLU A 169 7.77 23.06 9.76
CA GLU A 169 6.74 23.62 10.61
C GLU A 169 5.62 24.13 9.71
N TRP A 170 4.48 23.48 9.76
CA TRP A 170 3.19 23.89 9.21
C TRP A 170 3.20 24.80 7.98
N ILE A 171 3.11 24.24 6.79
CA ILE A 171 2.79 25.00 5.59
C ILE A 171 1.30 24.86 5.32
N ASN A 172 0.61 25.98 5.26
CA ASN A 172 -0.76 26.03 4.77
C ASN A 172 -0.74 26.18 3.25
N LEU A 173 -1.09 25.12 2.56
CA LEU A 173 -1.16 25.09 1.09
C LEU A 173 -2.56 25.46 0.57
N GLY A 174 -3.33 26.24 1.33
CA GLY A 174 -4.66 26.69 0.95
C GLY A 174 -5.64 25.51 0.81
N PRO A 175 -6.18 25.25 -0.41
CA PRO A 175 -7.16 24.17 -0.60
C PRO A 175 -6.59 22.77 -0.34
N LEU A 176 -5.27 22.59 -0.32
CA LEU A 176 -4.61 21.34 0.03
C LEU A 176 -4.42 21.16 1.54
N GLY A 177 -4.84 22.14 2.36
CA GLY A 177 -4.79 22.06 3.81
C GLY A 177 -3.42 22.29 4.44
N LEU A 178 -3.31 21.95 5.72
CA LEU A 178 -2.08 22.09 6.50
C LEU A 178 -1.16 20.89 6.31
N TRP A 179 0.12 21.15 6.06
CA TRP A 179 1.17 20.15 5.90
C TRP A 179 2.33 20.48 6.82
N GLY A 180 2.80 19.50 7.55
CA GLY A 180 3.99 19.67 8.39
C GLY A 180 3.98 18.83 9.66
N ILE A 181 5.03 19.01 10.43
CA ILE A 181 5.23 18.35 11.73
C ILE A 181 5.26 19.45 12.79
N ARG A 182 4.42 19.32 13.80
CA ARG A 182 4.46 20.20 14.97
C ARG A 182 4.26 19.39 16.23
N GLU A 183 5.15 19.59 17.18
CA GLU A 183 5.17 18.84 18.42
C GLU A 183 5.18 17.32 18.12
N ASP A 184 4.16 16.60 18.59
CA ASP A 184 4.03 15.16 18.38
C ASP A 184 3.02 14.83 17.28
N THR A 185 2.71 15.77 16.38
CA THR A 185 1.70 15.56 15.35
C THR A 185 2.20 15.86 13.94
N PHE A 186 1.81 14.99 13.01
CA PHE A 186 2.07 15.13 11.59
C PHE A 186 0.77 15.44 10.86
N HIS A 187 0.72 16.55 10.14
CA HIS A 187 -0.43 16.97 9.35
C HIS A 187 -0.18 16.73 7.87
N VAL A 188 -1.11 16.07 7.21
CA VAL A 188 -1.04 15.73 5.79
C VAL A 188 -2.29 16.27 5.10
N GLY A 189 -2.38 17.60 4.99
CA GLY A 189 -3.46 18.27 4.27
C GLY A 189 -4.84 17.64 4.47
N PRO A 190 -5.48 17.14 3.40
CA PRO A 190 -6.81 16.55 3.49
C PRO A 190 -6.83 15.17 4.18
N LEU A 191 -5.68 14.53 4.39
CA LEU A 191 -5.59 13.24 5.07
C LEU A 191 -5.71 13.34 6.60
N GLY A 192 -5.60 14.56 7.14
CA GLY A 192 -5.80 14.80 8.57
C GLY A 192 -4.51 14.87 9.39
N GLN A 193 -4.68 14.65 10.68
CA GLN A 193 -3.64 14.78 11.70
C GLN A 193 -3.30 13.42 12.29
N TYR A 194 -2.00 13.10 12.36
CA TYR A 194 -1.50 11.83 12.89
C TYR A 194 -0.51 12.09 14.04
N GLY A 195 -0.70 11.42 15.16
CA GLY A 195 0.23 11.52 16.30
C GLY A 195 1.55 10.83 16.02
N LEU A 196 2.65 11.54 16.23
CA LEU A 196 4.00 10.99 16.16
C LEU A 196 4.37 10.43 17.53
N ARG A 197 4.29 9.12 17.69
CA ARG A 197 4.73 8.42 18.90
C ARG A 197 5.79 7.39 18.55
N PRO A 198 7.02 7.80 18.21
CA PRO A 198 8.04 6.91 17.63
C PRO A 198 8.38 5.73 18.55
N PHE A 199 8.43 5.94 19.86
CA PHE A 199 8.74 4.86 20.81
C PHE A 199 7.59 3.85 20.93
N ASN A 200 6.34 4.32 20.94
CA ASN A 200 5.18 3.43 20.95
C ASN A 200 5.00 2.74 19.61
N ALA A 201 5.38 3.39 18.51
CA ALA A 201 5.35 2.79 17.18
C ALA A 201 6.29 1.57 17.11
N LEU A 202 7.54 1.68 17.56
CA LEU A 202 8.51 0.57 17.55
C LEU A 202 8.02 -0.62 18.37
N THR A 203 7.47 -0.40 19.56
CA THR A 203 6.89 -1.45 20.40
C THR A 203 5.68 -2.07 19.72
N SER A 204 4.79 -1.25 19.16
CA SER A 204 3.60 -1.73 18.43
C SER A 204 3.98 -2.51 17.16
N TYR A 205 4.99 -2.07 16.41
CA TYR A 205 5.51 -2.80 15.26
C TYR A 205 6.11 -4.16 15.67
N ARG A 206 6.91 -4.19 16.73
CA ARG A 206 7.46 -5.45 17.24
C ARG A 206 6.37 -6.42 17.68
N GLU A 207 5.38 -5.94 18.42
CA GLU A 207 4.25 -6.75 18.83
C GLU A 207 3.43 -7.24 17.64
N MET A 208 3.17 -6.37 16.66
CA MET A 208 2.38 -6.71 15.48
C MET A 208 3.10 -7.74 14.60
N ILE A 209 4.42 -7.60 14.42
CA ILE A 209 5.21 -8.50 13.57
C ILE A 209 5.45 -9.85 14.27
N PHE A 210 5.80 -9.83 15.55
CA PHE A 210 6.29 -11.03 16.22
C PHE A 210 5.32 -11.65 17.23
N MET A 211 4.50 -10.84 17.92
CA MET A 211 3.72 -11.31 19.05
C MET A 211 2.23 -11.50 18.76
N ARG A 212 1.66 -10.69 17.85
CA ARG A 212 0.22 -10.78 17.53
C ARG A 212 -0.11 -11.71 16.37
N GLY A 213 0.85 -12.47 15.90
CA GLY A 213 0.61 -13.52 14.92
C GLY A 213 0.29 -13.06 13.50
N ASN A 214 0.37 -11.77 13.20
CA ASN A 214 -0.02 -11.27 11.88
C ASN A 214 0.99 -11.60 10.78
N PHE A 215 2.26 -11.72 11.11
CA PHE A 215 3.36 -11.96 10.15
C PHE A 215 4.26 -13.14 10.50
N HIS A 216 4.08 -13.74 11.67
CA HIS A 216 4.75 -14.98 12.14
C HIS A 216 6.08 -15.30 11.46
N LEU A 217 5.97 -16.29 10.56
CA LEU A 217 7.11 -16.87 9.87
C LEU A 217 7.82 -15.88 8.95
N LEU A 218 7.10 -14.95 8.32
CA LEU A 218 7.72 -13.95 7.43
C LEU A 218 8.67 -13.01 8.17
N GLY A 219 8.34 -12.60 9.40
CA GLY A 219 9.24 -11.79 10.21
C GLY A 219 10.52 -12.54 10.56
N VAL A 220 10.41 -13.83 10.88
CA VAL A 220 11.56 -14.69 11.17
C VAL A 220 12.40 -14.95 9.92
N LEU A 221 11.78 -15.27 8.79
CA LEU A 221 12.47 -15.50 7.52
C LEU A 221 13.19 -14.24 7.04
N TYR A 222 12.59 -13.08 7.20
CA TYR A 222 13.22 -11.81 6.87
C TYR A 222 14.48 -11.54 7.71
N LEU A 223 14.42 -11.83 9.03
CA LEU A 223 15.58 -11.69 9.91
C LEU A 223 16.68 -12.70 9.60
N LEU A 224 16.33 -13.88 9.11
CA LEU A 224 17.29 -14.90 8.71
C LEU A 224 17.89 -14.67 7.32
N GLY A 225 17.41 -13.65 6.58
CA GLY A 225 17.89 -13.34 5.24
C GLY A 225 17.49 -14.38 4.19
N LEU A 226 16.41 -15.11 4.42
CA LEU A 226 15.88 -16.17 3.53
C LEU A 226 14.79 -15.65 2.59
#